data_0b9116ba0af03db139f2b217ec02719f
#
_entry.id   0b9116ba0af03db139f2b217ec02719f
#
_cell.length_a   1.000
_cell.length_b   1.000
_cell.length_c   1.000
_cell.angle_alpha   90.00
_cell.angle_beta   90.00
_cell.angle_gamma   90.00
#
_symmetry.space_group_name_H-M   'P 1'
#
loop_
_entity.id
_entity.type
_entity.pdbx_description
1 polymer ?
#
loop_
_entity_poly.entity_id
_entity_poly.type
_entity_poly.pdbx_seq_one_letter_code
_entity_poly.pdbx_strand_id
1 'polypeptide(L)'
;MEITGESADSNRMSEQAPSSEITRLSGMKQRAEAAWVHLTRTAGARTVSIEVFLVGVAVMLAWRLFIQLEVGDSAIWDYIAQAILRGQVPYRDVVEIKGPASAYLSAVAMLLGRLVGLRDVIAVRFVQILLASVLCSVTFLVVETYLRQRVAALIACMFPLMSDHFVSWTEGGTEPKLTMILFGMLALLLIAKDRPAWAGFCSMLSCLSWQPGLLFAGVAVLIFSRYLTSWRDLRAVKVMFGAMIPLAVTVLYFYSVGALTDFWIWTVAYNFEVYAPEGIRSFGETLTHSWTVIVRVFSVDIIWFALGLAGLLMFASRQLHAKVRLRQALESPDLFKDAIVIAPVVYIAFCLINLQSGPDLLPLFPFLGIFAGWLITEMSRWLRSIGAVTNRPALLRAVEALPALALSLVCAATLFRAVTFRQADWTLSHQDTQLKVISDLIGPNDKIYVHGAVEILVLLNRPNLNPYIMWDHGKARYIAAKKFGGSTDAMVDAIEAERPKLVAVSRLRQVPERVALERWLEQHYETLPITGYYAYLRKQ
;
A
#
# COMPACT_ATOMS: atom_id res chain seq x y z
N MET A 1 -47.11 72.70 -9.61
CA MET A 1 -47.90 72.18 -8.51
C MET A 1 -47.27 70.80 -8.26
N GLU A 2 -46.39 70.94 -7.45
CA GLU A 2 -46.11 70.53 -6.09
C GLU A 2 -45.57 69.09 -6.01
N ILE A 3 -44.36 69.12 -5.70
CA ILE A 3 -43.40 68.10 -5.38
C ILE A 3 -43.39 67.96 -3.85
N THR A 4 -43.46 66.80 -3.31
CA THR A 4 -42.89 66.38 -2.01
C THR A 4 -42.56 64.91 -2.18
N GLY A 5 -41.38 64.37 -2.05
CA GLY A 5 -40.39 64.52 -0.97
C GLY A 5 -40.45 63.34 -0.07
N GLU A 6 -39.66 62.26 -0.36
CA GLU A 6 -39.31 61.25 0.62
C GLU A 6 -37.90 60.76 0.33
N SER A 7 -36.95 61.36 1.02
CA SER A 7 -35.61 60.84 1.22
C SER A 7 -35.46 60.61 2.72
N ALA A 8 -35.22 59.36 3.11
CA ALA A 8 -34.49 58.90 4.30
C ALA A 8 -34.92 57.50 4.70
N ASP A 9 -34.21 56.51 4.24
CA ASP A 9 -33.96 55.31 5.05
C ASP A 9 -32.97 54.30 4.38
N SER A 10 -31.78 54.79 4.02
CA SER A 10 -30.74 53.92 3.48
C SER A 10 -29.49 53.79 4.36
N ASN A 11 -29.56 54.11 5.65
CA ASN A 11 -28.37 54.19 6.52
C ASN A 11 -28.45 53.34 7.80
N ARG A 12 -29.15 52.21 7.81
CA ARG A 12 -29.21 51.33 9.01
C ARG A 12 -28.82 49.84 8.77
N MET A 13 -28.16 49.48 7.68
CA MET A 13 -27.78 48.08 7.42
C MET A 13 -26.29 47.78 7.38
N SER A 14 -25.40 48.63 7.91
CA SER A 14 -23.96 48.39 7.75
C SER A 14 -23.12 48.23 9.03
N GLU A 15 -23.71 48.07 10.23
CA GLU A 15 -22.88 48.06 11.47
C GLU A 15 -22.98 46.81 12.35
N GLN A 16 -23.62 45.70 11.93
CA GLN A 16 -23.70 44.49 12.77
C GLN A 16 -22.90 43.29 12.29
N ALA A 17 -22.17 43.34 11.19
CA ALA A 17 -21.41 42.20 10.65
C ALA A 17 -20.03 41.89 11.30
N PRO A 18 -19.24 42.83 11.85
CA PRO A 18 -17.88 42.52 12.28
C PRO A 18 -17.77 41.78 13.64
N SER A 19 -18.72 41.92 14.55
CA SER A 19 -18.58 41.35 15.89
C SER A 19 -18.82 39.80 15.96
N SER A 20 -19.69 39.27 15.12
CA SER A 20 -19.98 37.82 15.08
C SER A 20 -18.86 37.02 14.43
N GLU A 21 -18.18 37.56 13.44
CA GLU A 21 -17.08 36.92 12.73
C GLU A 21 -15.80 36.89 13.57
N ILE A 22 -15.50 37.98 14.30
CA ILE A 22 -14.38 38.02 15.26
C ILE A 22 -14.59 37.04 16.40
N THR A 23 -15.81 36.88 16.91
CA THR A 23 -16.15 35.94 17.97
C THR A 23 -16.05 34.49 17.46
N ARG A 24 -16.46 34.21 16.21
CA ARG A 24 -16.28 32.86 15.58
C ARG A 24 -14.82 32.53 15.37
N LEU A 25 -14.00 33.45 14.86
CA LEU A 25 -12.57 33.28 14.66
C LEU A 25 -11.81 33.04 15.97
N SER A 26 -12.16 33.77 17.04
CA SER A 26 -11.57 33.57 18.37
C SER A 26 -11.93 32.20 18.96
N GLY A 27 -13.17 31.76 18.79
CA GLY A 27 -13.60 30.42 19.21
C GLY A 27 -12.92 29.28 18.42
N MET A 28 -12.71 29.46 17.11
CA MET A 28 -11.96 28.50 16.29
C MET A 28 -10.49 28.43 16.72
N LYS A 29 -9.85 29.57 17.00
CA LYS A 29 -8.47 29.60 17.50
C LYS A 29 -8.33 28.87 18.83
N GLN A 30 -9.21 29.11 19.79
CA GLN A 30 -9.20 28.41 21.08
C GLN A 30 -9.39 26.88 20.92
N ARG A 31 -10.29 26.46 20.05
CA ARG A 31 -10.48 25.02 19.77
C ARG A 31 -9.24 24.40 19.12
N ALA A 32 -8.60 25.09 18.18
CA ALA A 32 -7.36 24.62 17.55
C ALA A 32 -6.21 24.52 18.56
N GLU A 33 -6.05 25.51 19.44
CA GLU A 33 -5.05 25.48 20.52
C GLU A 33 -5.32 24.32 21.51
N ALA A 34 -6.56 24.13 21.92
CA ALA A 34 -6.94 23.01 22.80
C ALA A 34 -6.69 21.66 22.14
N ALA A 35 -7.04 21.47 20.88
CA ALA A 35 -6.75 20.26 20.12
C ALA A 35 -5.24 20.04 19.98
N TRP A 36 -4.47 21.08 19.71
CA TRP A 36 -3.01 21.00 19.65
C TRP A 36 -2.40 20.53 20.99
N VAL A 37 -2.81 21.12 22.11
CA VAL A 37 -2.35 20.73 23.45
C VAL A 37 -2.76 19.31 23.76
N HIS A 38 -3.99 18.91 23.42
CA HIS A 38 -4.47 17.54 23.58
C HIS A 38 -3.58 16.55 22.82
N LEU A 39 -3.45 16.71 21.51
CA LEU A 39 -2.68 15.79 20.65
C LEU A 39 -1.19 15.74 21.02
N THR A 40 -0.59 16.85 21.42
CA THR A 40 0.87 16.93 21.60
C THR A 40 1.34 16.73 23.05
N ARG A 41 0.52 16.97 24.04
CA ARG A 41 0.95 17.02 25.44
C ARG A 41 0.11 16.20 26.42
N THR A 42 -1.21 16.23 26.35
CA THR A 42 -2.08 15.71 27.41
C THR A 42 -2.58 14.28 27.15
N ALA A 43 -2.90 13.93 25.90
CA ALA A 43 -3.41 12.60 25.59
C ALA A 43 -2.34 11.50 25.68
N GLY A 44 -2.73 10.31 26.11
CA GLY A 44 -1.88 9.12 26.06
C GLY A 44 -1.61 8.68 24.62
N ALA A 45 -0.47 8.03 24.36
CA ALA A 45 -0.12 7.57 23.02
C ALA A 45 -1.18 6.62 22.39
N ARG A 46 -1.85 5.80 23.21
CA ARG A 46 -2.93 4.92 22.74
C ARG A 46 -4.15 5.73 22.26
N THR A 47 -4.56 6.75 23.01
CA THR A 47 -5.69 7.61 22.65
C THR A 47 -5.42 8.31 21.33
N VAL A 48 -4.24 8.94 21.19
CA VAL A 48 -3.86 9.61 19.93
C VAL A 48 -3.78 8.61 18.77
N SER A 49 -3.32 7.38 18.98
CA SER A 49 -3.29 6.38 17.91
C SER A 49 -4.68 5.99 17.42
N ILE A 50 -5.68 5.96 18.32
CA ILE A 50 -7.09 5.75 17.93
C ILE A 50 -7.63 6.96 17.15
N GLU A 51 -7.31 8.18 17.59
CA GLU A 51 -7.68 9.40 16.88
C GLU A 51 -7.05 9.44 15.47
N VAL A 52 -5.77 9.06 15.33
CA VAL A 52 -5.09 8.91 14.04
C VAL A 52 -5.78 7.88 13.15
N PHE A 53 -6.20 6.74 13.71
CA PHE A 53 -6.96 5.74 12.96
C PHE A 53 -8.28 6.32 12.42
N LEU A 54 -9.06 6.99 13.28
CA LEU A 54 -10.34 7.58 12.88
C LEU A 54 -10.17 8.70 11.83
N VAL A 55 -9.14 9.54 11.99
CA VAL A 55 -8.78 10.56 10.99
C VAL A 55 -8.36 9.90 9.67
N GLY A 56 -7.55 8.83 9.75
CA GLY A 56 -7.17 8.05 8.57
C GLY A 56 -8.37 7.53 7.80
N VAL A 57 -9.32 6.90 8.49
CA VAL A 57 -10.57 6.42 7.86
C VAL A 57 -11.34 7.58 7.23
N ALA A 58 -11.52 8.70 7.96
CA ALA A 58 -12.26 9.85 7.45
C ALA A 58 -11.61 10.48 6.21
N VAL A 59 -10.28 10.60 6.21
CA VAL A 59 -9.51 11.12 5.07
C VAL A 59 -9.61 10.19 3.88
N MET A 60 -9.39 8.88 4.05
CA MET A 60 -9.50 7.90 2.98
C MET A 60 -10.90 7.92 2.36
N LEU A 61 -11.96 7.92 3.17
CA LEU A 61 -13.32 8.03 2.66
C LEU A 61 -13.60 9.35 1.90
N ALA A 62 -12.93 10.45 2.29
CA ALA A 62 -13.09 11.74 1.62
C ALA A 62 -12.51 11.75 0.20
N TRP A 63 -11.50 10.93 -0.10
CA TRP A 63 -10.96 10.75 -1.45
C TRP A 63 -11.95 10.08 -2.40
N ARG A 64 -12.95 9.35 -1.92
CA ARG A 64 -14.00 8.66 -2.69
C ARG A 64 -13.49 7.67 -3.74
N LEU A 65 -12.30 7.13 -3.58
CA LEU A 65 -11.70 6.20 -4.55
C LEU A 65 -12.35 4.81 -4.51
N PHE A 66 -13.15 4.52 -3.48
CA PHE A 66 -13.90 3.26 -3.38
C PHE A 66 -14.93 3.05 -4.52
N ILE A 67 -15.24 4.09 -5.31
CA ILE A 67 -16.09 3.98 -6.51
C ILE A 67 -15.29 3.97 -7.82
N GLN A 68 -13.95 4.00 -7.78
CA GLN A 68 -13.12 3.96 -9.00
C GLN A 68 -13.23 2.62 -9.72
N LEU A 69 -12.72 2.58 -10.97
CA LEU A 69 -12.65 1.35 -11.76
C LEU A 69 -11.97 0.21 -11.01
N GLU A 70 -12.44 -1.01 -11.23
CA GLU A 70 -11.73 -2.24 -10.85
C GLU A 70 -10.76 -2.58 -11.98
N VAL A 71 -9.45 -2.52 -11.72
CA VAL A 71 -8.43 -2.72 -12.75
C VAL A 71 -7.10 -3.20 -12.20
N GLY A 72 -6.28 -3.77 -13.05
CA GLY A 72 -4.87 -4.06 -12.78
C GLY A 72 -4.64 -5.13 -11.73
N ASP A 73 -3.66 -4.91 -10.86
CA ASP A 73 -3.24 -5.90 -9.87
C ASP A 73 -4.32 -6.13 -8.79
N SER A 74 -5.10 -5.11 -8.41
CA SER A 74 -6.20 -5.26 -7.45
C SER A 74 -7.25 -6.25 -7.95
N ALA A 75 -7.63 -6.18 -9.22
CA ALA A 75 -8.58 -7.12 -9.82
C ALA A 75 -8.08 -8.58 -9.78
N ILE A 76 -6.76 -8.81 -9.93
CA ILE A 76 -6.18 -10.14 -9.80
C ILE A 76 -6.43 -10.70 -8.39
N TRP A 77 -6.14 -9.90 -7.37
CA TRP A 77 -6.30 -10.31 -5.98
C TRP A 77 -7.75 -10.48 -5.58
N ASP A 78 -8.62 -9.60 -6.05
CA ASP A 78 -10.05 -9.68 -5.79
C ASP A 78 -10.66 -10.90 -6.49
N TYR A 79 -10.19 -11.25 -7.69
CA TYR A 79 -10.56 -12.51 -8.35
C TYR A 79 -10.11 -13.74 -7.56
N ILE A 80 -8.86 -13.77 -7.06
CA ILE A 80 -8.37 -14.88 -6.23
C ILE A 80 -9.21 -15.02 -4.95
N ALA A 81 -9.55 -13.89 -4.32
CA ALA A 81 -10.43 -13.88 -3.15
C ALA A 81 -11.81 -14.47 -3.44
N GLN A 82 -12.43 -14.11 -4.58
CA GLN A 82 -13.68 -14.72 -5.04
C GLN A 82 -13.50 -16.21 -5.36
N ALA A 83 -12.38 -16.60 -5.97
CA ALA A 83 -12.05 -18.00 -6.26
C ALA A 83 -11.97 -18.83 -4.97
N ILE A 84 -11.33 -18.30 -3.92
CA ILE A 84 -11.30 -18.93 -2.59
C ILE A 84 -12.73 -19.14 -2.06
N LEU A 85 -13.60 -18.14 -2.17
CA LEU A 85 -15.00 -18.25 -1.72
C LEU A 85 -15.84 -19.23 -2.55
N ARG A 86 -15.42 -19.54 -3.78
CA ARG A 86 -15.99 -20.60 -4.62
C ARG A 86 -15.41 -21.99 -4.32
N GLY A 87 -14.48 -22.13 -3.35
CA GLY A 87 -13.81 -23.37 -3.00
C GLY A 87 -12.60 -23.73 -3.88
N GLN A 88 -12.16 -22.81 -4.74
CA GLN A 88 -10.94 -22.97 -5.53
C GLN A 88 -9.70 -22.72 -4.67
N VAL A 89 -8.61 -23.43 -4.97
CA VAL A 89 -7.37 -23.36 -4.20
C VAL A 89 -6.36 -22.48 -4.96
N PRO A 90 -5.86 -21.38 -4.35
CA PRO A 90 -4.80 -20.56 -4.96
C PRO A 90 -3.60 -21.41 -5.39
N TYR A 91 -2.90 -20.95 -6.42
CA TYR A 91 -1.76 -21.57 -7.09
C TYR A 91 -2.10 -22.80 -7.93
N ARG A 92 -3.03 -23.66 -7.50
CA ARG A 92 -3.50 -24.81 -8.28
C ARG A 92 -4.59 -24.41 -9.27
N ASP A 93 -5.63 -23.73 -8.78
CA ASP A 93 -6.83 -23.39 -9.56
C ASP A 93 -6.82 -21.93 -10.06
N VAL A 94 -5.98 -21.08 -9.48
CA VAL A 94 -5.67 -19.71 -9.94
C VAL A 94 -4.21 -19.42 -9.65
N VAL A 95 -3.45 -19.13 -10.69
CA VAL A 95 -2.00 -18.89 -10.59
C VAL A 95 -1.70 -17.45 -10.19
N GLU A 96 -0.93 -17.29 -9.11
CA GLU A 96 -0.33 -16.04 -8.65
C GLU A 96 1.05 -16.31 -8.04
N ILE A 97 1.94 -15.31 -8.01
CA ILE A 97 3.35 -15.46 -7.63
C ILE A 97 3.70 -14.88 -6.26
N LYS A 98 2.81 -14.09 -5.67
CA LYS A 98 2.99 -13.50 -4.33
C LYS A 98 2.41 -14.42 -3.26
N GLY A 99 2.62 -14.09 -1.98
CA GLY A 99 2.12 -14.88 -0.87
C GLY A 99 0.59 -14.82 -0.71
N PRO A 100 -0.03 -15.80 0.00
CA PRO A 100 -1.48 -15.97 0.03
C PRO A 100 -2.23 -15.05 1.02
N ALA A 101 -1.52 -14.43 1.98
CA ALA A 101 -2.18 -13.77 3.12
C ALA A 101 -3.17 -12.68 2.70
N SER A 102 -2.82 -11.86 1.69
CA SER A 102 -3.69 -10.78 1.24
C SER A 102 -4.95 -11.29 0.55
N ALA A 103 -4.87 -12.36 -0.25
CA ALA A 103 -6.03 -12.96 -0.89
C ALA A 103 -7.03 -13.54 0.12
N TYR A 104 -6.52 -14.25 1.14
CA TYR A 104 -7.39 -14.78 2.21
C TYR A 104 -8.02 -13.68 3.05
N LEU A 105 -7.27 -12.59 3.33
CA LEU A 105 -7.82 -11.43 4.03
C LEU A 105 -8.96 -10.79 3.21
N SER A 106 -8.78 -10.65 1.91
CA SER A 106 -9.81 -10.11 1.02
C SER A 106 -11.00 -11.07 0.87
N ALA A 107 -10.77 -12.39 0.86
CA ALA A 107 -11.87 -13.36 0.89
C ALA A 107 -12.70 -13.23 2.18
N VAL A 108 -12.07 -13.02 3.33
CA VAL A 108 -12.78 -12.73 4.59
C VAL A 108 -13.55 -11.42 4.49
N ALA A 109 -12.96 -10.37 3.91
CA ALA A 109 -13.64 -9.09 3.69
C ALA A 109 -14.90 -9.24 2.82
N MET A 110 -14.80 -9.98 1.71
CA MET A 110 -15.92 -10.28 0.83
C MET A 110 -17.01 -11.09 1.55
N LEU A 111 -16.60 -12.13 2.31
CA LEU A 111 -17.54 -12.95 3.08
C LEU A 111 -18.34 -12.09 4.06
N LEU A 112 -17.67 -11.24 4.84
CA LEU A 112 -18.31 -10.33 5.78
C LEU A 112 -19.17 -9.28 5.05
N GLY A 113 -18.70 -8.77 3.93
CA GLY A 113 -19.45 -7.83 3.08
C GLY A 113 -20.77 -8.43 2.57
N ARG A 114 -20.73 -9.68 2.09
CA ARG A 114 -21.93 -10.40 1.64
C ARG A 114 -22.97 -10.58 2.74
N LEU A 115 -22.54 -10.78 4.00
CA LEU A 115 -23.46 -10.88 5.15
C LEU A 115 -24.25 -9.60 5.39
N VAL A 116 -23.72 -8.44 5.00
CA VAL A 116 -24.39 -7.13 5.15
C VAL A 116 -24.85 -6.56 3.79
N GLY A 117 -24.86 -7.36 2.73
CA GLY A 117 -25.37 -6.97 1.42
C GLY A 117 -24.44 -6.06 0.59
N LEU A 118 -23.15 -5.97 0.94
CA LEU A 118 -22.16 -5.22 0.15
C LEU A 118 -21.64 -6.05 -1.03
N ARG A 119 -21.35 -5.38 -2.11
CA ARG A 119 -20.62 -5.99 -3.25
C ARG A 119 -19.20 -6.35 -2.83
N ASP A 120 -18.67 -7.44 -3.36
CA ASP A 120 -17.33 -7.96 -3.05
C ASP A 120 -16.24 -6.89 -3.17
N VAL A 121 -16.17 -6.17 -4.29
CA VAL A 121 -15.21 -5.09 -4.56
C VAL A 121 -15.30 -3.98 -3.51
N ILE A 122 -16.52 -3.56 -3.16
CA ILE A 122 -16.73 -2.51 -2.16
C ILE A 122 -16.31 -2.99 -0.76
N ALA A 123 -16.63 -4.23 -0.41
CA ALA A 123 -16.24 -4.81 0.88
C ALA A 123 -14.71 -4.87 1.05
N VAL A 124 -14.00 -5.28 0.00
CA VAL A 124 -12.53 -5.28 0.00
C VAL A 124 -11.97 -3.87 0.16
N ARG A 125 -12.45 -2.92 -0.60
CA ARG A 125 -11.99 -1.52 -0.52
C ARG A 125 -12.17 -0.92 0.87
N PHE A 126 -13.31 -1.18 1.53
CA PHE A 126 -13.49 -0.77 2.91
C PHE A 126 -12.45 -1.39 3.85
N VAL A 127 -12.14 -2.67 3.70
CA VAL A 127 -11.10 -3.32 4.52
C VAL A 127 -9.72 -2.73 4.21
N GLN A 128 -9.40 -2.42 2.95
CA GLN A 128 -8.15 -1.76 2.60
C GLN A 128 -8.03 -0.36 3.22
N ILE A 129 -9.11 0.43 3.26
CA ILE A 129 -9.17 1.71 3.98
C ILE A 129 -8.87 1.51 5.48
N LEU A 130 -9.46 0.51 6.11
CA LEU A 130 -9.18 0.19 7.51
C LEU A 130 -7.71 -0.19 7.72
N LEU A 131 -7.13 -1.05 6.86
CA LEU A 131 -5.73 -1.47 6.94
C LEU A 131 -4.77 -0.29 6.77
N ALA A 132 -5.01 0.61 5.80
CA ALA A 132 -4.22 1.82 5.60
C ALA A 132 -4.30 2.75 6.82
N SER A 133 -5.48 2.90 7.41
CA SER A 133 -5.68 3.70 8.62
C SER A 133 -5.01 3.08 9.86
N VAL A 134 -5.02 1.75 9.97
CA VAL A 134 -4.24 1.02 11.00
C VAL A 134 -2.74 1.21 10.76
N LEU A 135 -2.26 1.20 9.51
CA LEU A 135 -0.87 1.48 9.18
C LEU A 135 -0.45 2.87 9.67
N CYS A 136 -1.27 3.90 9.47
CA CYS A 136 -1.02 5.25 9.99
C CYS A 136 -0.92 5.25 11.51
N SER A 137 -1.84 4.58 12.19
CA SER A 137 -1.86 4.43 13.64
C SER A 137 -0.62 3.70 14.18
N VAL A 138 -0.23 2.60 13.54
CA VAL A 138 0.98 1.84 13.89
C VAL A 138 2.24 2.65 13.63
N THR A 139 2.29 3.42 12.52
CA THR A 139 3.41 4.33 12.22
C THR A 139 3.57 5.38 13.31
N PHE A 140 2.47 5.99 13.77
CA PHE A 140 2.48 6.90 14.92
C PHE A 140 3.08 6.22 16.16
N LEU A 141 2.61 5.01 16.51
CA LEU A 141 3.12 4.27 17.69
C LEU A 141 4.59 3.87 17.56
N VAL A 142 5.05 3.53 16.37
CA VAL A 142 6.47 3.24 16.08
C VAL A 142 7.32 4.47 16.39
N VAL A 143 6.98 5.63 15.84
CA VAL A 143 7.74 6.87 16.06
C VAL A 143 7.71 7.28 17.53
N GLU A 144 6.54 7.24 18.17
CA GLU A 144 6.39 7.58 19.59
C GLU A 144 7.22 6.64 20.49
N THR A 145 7.30 5.34 20.15
CA THR A 145 8.07 4.36 20.92
C THR A 145 9.58 4.49 20.70
N TYR A 146 10.03 4.64 19.45
CA TYR A 146 11.45 4.68 19.11
C TYR A 146 12.09 6.05 19.34
N LEU A 147 11.39 7.12 18.98
CA LEU A 147 11.94 8.47 18.95
C LEU A 147 11.42 9.36 20.08
N ARG A 148 10.29 9.04 20.69
CA ARG A 148 9.64 9.82 21.75
C ARG A 148 9.39 11.27 21.31
N GLN A 149 8.99 11.45 20.06
CA GLN A 149 8.78 12.76 19.42
C GLN A 149 7.38 12.82 18.82
N ARG A 150 6.44 13.27 19.61
CA ARG A 150 5.01 13.23 19.24
C ARG A 150 4.67 13.98 17.97
N VAL A 151 5.23 15.17 17.75
CA VAL A 151 4.97 15.95 16.53
C VAL A 151 5.56 15.25 15.31
N ALA A 152 6.76 14.67 15.43
CA ALA A 152 7.33 13.83 14.37
C ALA A 152 6.44 12.62 14.07
N ALA A 153 5.85 12.00 15.10
CA ALA A 153 4.92 10.88 14.96
C ALA A 153 3.64 11.28 14.20
N LEU A 154 3.08 12.46 14.48
CA LEU A 154 1.91 12.99 13.79
C LEU A 154 2.24 13.33 12.32
N ILE A 155 3.39 13.94 12.03
CA ILE A 155 3.83 14.16 10.64
C ILE A 155 3.98 12.81 9.92
N ALA A 156 4.65 11.85 10.55
CA ALA A 156 4.92 10.53 9.95
C ALA A 156 3.65 9.76 9.57
N CYS A 157 2.65 9.75 10.45
CA CYS A 157 1.41 9.01 10.19
C CYS A 157 0.49 9.67 9.16
N MET A 158 0.55 11.00 9.02
CA MET A 158 -0.24 11.72 8.03
C MET A 158 0.42 11.75 6.65
N PHE A 159 1.73 11.53 6.57
CA PHE A 159 2.49 11.58 5.33
C PHE A 159 1.95 10.66 4.21
N PRO A 160 1.66 9.36 4.45
CA PRO A 160 1.09 8.49 3.42
C PRO A 160 -0.25 9.00 2.88
N LEU A 161 -1.11 9.55 3.75
CA LEU A 161 -2.45 10.03 3.39
C LEU A 161 -2.43 11.30 2.52
N MET A 162 -1.30 12.00 2.47
CA MET A 162 -1.11 13.17 1.61
C MET A 162 -0.92 12.77 0.15
N SER A 163 -0.38 11.57 -0.12
CA SER A 163 -0.06 11.14 -1.47
C SER A 163 -1.26 10.50 -2.16
N ASP A 164 -1.63 11.04 -3.33
CA ASP A 164 -2.66 10.47 -4.21
C ASP A 164 -2.30 9.06 -4.69
N HIS A 165 -1.03 8.77 -4.96
CA HIS A 165 -0.57 7.44 -5.33
C HIS A 165 -0.74 6.44 -4.18
N PHE A 166 -0.32 6.79 -2.95
CA PHE A 166 -0.52 5.91 -1.81
C PHE A 166 -2.00 5.59 -1.61
N VAL A 167 -2.84 6.64 -1.62
CA VAL A 167 -4.28 6.48 -1.39
C VAL A 167 -4.92 5.67 -2.52
N SER A 168 -4.62 5.99 -3.80
CA SER A 168 -5.22 5.27 -4.93
C SER A 168 -4.82 3.79 -4.98
N TRP A 169 -3.58 3.45 -4.66
CA TRP A 169 -3.17 2.04 -4.62
C TRP A 169 -3.80 1.27 -3.47
N THR A 170 -3.99 1.92 -2.32
CA THR A 170 -4.53 1.24 -1.14
C THR A 170 -6.05 1.20 -1.11
N GLU A 171 -6.75 2.16 -1.72
CA GLU A 171 -8.21 2.20 -1.76
C GLU A 171 -8.80 1.51 -3.00
N GLY A 172 -7.97 1.30 -4.03
CA GLY A 172 -8.43 0.74 -5.32
C GLY A 172 -8.83 -0.73 -5.30
N GLY A 173 -8.54 -1.47 -4.25
CA GLY A 173 -8.77 -2.90 -4.08
C GLY A 173 -7.63 -3.55 -3.31
N THR A 174 -7.51 -4.87 -3.37
CA THR A 174 -6.48 -5.60 -2.63
C THR A 174 -5.07 -5.19 -3.05
N GLU A 175 -4.27 -4.66 -2.11
CA GLU A 175 -2.86 -4.34 -2.32
C GLU A 175 -1.97 -5.13 -1.34
N PRO A 176 -1.28 -6.18 -1.79
CA PRO A 176 -0.42 -7.01 -0.93
C PRO A 176 0.70 -6.25 -0.24
N LYS A 177 1.20 -5.19 -0.86
CA LYS A 177 2.29 -4.38 -0.31
C LYS A 177 1.82 -3.55 0.89
N LEU A 178 0.53 -3.15 0.92
CA LEU A 178 -0.08 -2.52 2.09
C LEU A 178 -0.10 -3.49 3.27
N THR A 179 -0.57 -4.71 3.05
CA THR A 179 -0.62 -5.76 4.09
C THR A 179 0.80 -6.12 4.56
N MET A 180 1.75 -6.23 3.63
CA MET A 180 3.16 -6.47 3.94
C MET A 180 3.73 -5.38 4.86
N ILE A 181 3.61 -4.11 4.49
CA ILE A 181 4.20 -3.03 5.29
C ILE A 181 3.47 -2.84 6.62
N LEU A 182 2.16 -3.07 6.69
CA LEU A 182 1.42 -3.03 7.94
C LEU A 182 1.97 -4.05 8.95
N PHE A 183 2.10 -5.31 8.54
CA PHE A 183 2.68 -6.35 9.40
C PHE A 183 4.17 -6.12 9.68
N GLY A 184 4.91 -5.56 8.73
CA GLY A 184 6.30 -5.13 8.95
C GLY A 184 6.42 -4.04 10.01
N MET A 185 5.58 -3.01 9.96
CA MET A 185 5.55 -1.94 10.97
C MET A 185 5.10 -2.45 12.35
N LEU A 186 4.14 -3.40 12.39
CA LEU A 186 3.78 -4.10 13.63
C LEU A 186 4.97 -4.89 14.19
N ALA A 187 5.73 -5.59 13.34
CA ALA A 187 6.94 -6.30 13.77
C ALA A 187 7.96 -5.33 14.38
N LEU A 188 8.21 -4.17 13.74
CA LEU A 188 9.09 -3.14 14.29
C LEU A 188 8.59 -2.61 15.65
N LEU A 189 7.30 -2.36 15.79
CA LEU A 189 6.71 -1.93 17.06
C LEU A 189 6.89 -3.01 18.16
N LEU A 190 6.76 -4.28 17.80
CA LEU A 190 6.91 -5.41 18.72
C LEU A 190 8.38 -5.64 19.10
N ILE A 191 9.33 -5.38 18.19
CA ILE A 191 10.77 -5.34 18.50
C ILE A 191 11.02 -4.27 19.60
N ALA A 192 10.51 -3.05 19.41
CA ALA A 192 10.68 -1.97 20.38
C ALA A 192 10.06 -2.27 21.76
N LYS A 193 9.04 -3.13 21.80
CA LYS A 193 8.36 -3.57 23.03
C LYS A 193 8.93 -4.86 23.61
N ASP A 194 10.07 -5.34 23.11
CA ASP A 194 10.71 -6.59 23.53
C ASP A 194 9.75 -7.80 23.51
N ARG A 195 9.02 -7.96 22.37
CA ARG A 195 8.08 -9.07 22.14
C ARG A 195 8.54 -9.95 20.96
N PRO A 196 9.64 -10.70 21.11
CA PRO A 196 10.31 -11.37 20.00
C PRO A 196 9.44 -12.38 19.24
N ALA A 197 8.66 -13.22 19.92
CA ALA A 197 7.78 -14.18 19.25
C ALA A 197 6.71 -13.50 18.38
N TRP A 198 6.08 -12.47 18.90
CA TRP A 198 5.08 -11.71 18.14
C TRP A 198 5.71 -10.90 16.99
N ALA A 199 6.94 -10.38 17.18
CA ALA A 199 7.68 -9.75 16.10
C ALA A 199 7.94 -10.75 14.95
N GLY A 200 8.36 -11.98 15.26
CA GLY A 200 8.52 -13.04 14.28
C GLY A 200 7.22 -13.42 13.59
N PHE A 201 6.13 -13.57 14.34
CA PHE A 201 4.80 -13.87 13.80
C PHE A 201 4.36 -12.80 12.78
N CYS A 202 4.40 -11.52 13.15
CA CYS A 202 4.05 -10.44 12.23
C CYS A 202 5.00 -10.36 11.02
N SER A 203 6.30 -10.58 11.22
CA SER A 203 7.27 -10.60 10.12
C SER A 203 6.96 -11.69 9.09
N MET A 204 6.52 -12.86 9.53
CA MET A 204 6.13 -13.94 8.60
C MET A 204 4.81 -13.63 7.90
N LEU A 205 3.83 -13.01 8.57
CA LEU A 205 2.62 -12.52 7.89
C LEU A 205 2.94 -11.46 6.84
N SER A 206 3.93 -10.60 7.11
CA SER A 206 4.47 -9.65 6.13
C SER A 206 5.03 -10.39 4.90
N CYS A 207 5.85 -11.43 5.10
CA CYS A 207 6.40 -12.27 4.03
C CYS A 207 5.31 -13.02 3.25
N LEU A 208 4.31 -13.57 3.94
CA LEU A 208 3.18 -14.27 3.33
C LEU A 208 2.21 -13.33 2.58
N SER A 209 2.32 -12.03 2.78
CA SER A 209 1.62 -11.02 1.96
C SER A 209 2.41 -10.72 0.68
N TRP A 210 3.70 -10.45 0.82
CA TRP A 210 4.63 -10.29 -0.30
C TRP A 210 6.05 -10.65 0.18
N GLN A 211 6.78 -11.47 -0.60
CA GLN A 211 8.03 -12.10 -0.19
C GLN A 211 9.11 -11.14 0.37
N PRO A 212 9.32 -9.91 -0.16
CA PRO A 212 10.25 -8.95 0.44
C PRO A 212 9.97 -8.65 1.92
N GLY A 213 8.76 -8.90 2.42
CA GLY A 213 8.44 -8.80 3.84
C GLY A 213 9.28 -9.68 4.76
N LEU A 214 9.97 -10.71 4.22
CA LEU A 214 10.94 -11.51 4.97
C LEU A 214 12.06 -10.67 5.60
N LEU A 215 12.36 -9.48 5.03
CA LEU A 215 13.33 -8.55 5.59
C LEU A 215 13.05 -8.21 7.06
N PHE A 216 11.78 -8.12 7.46
CA PHE A 216 11.41 -7.79 8.84
C PHE A 216 11.76 -8.92 9.81
N ALA A 217 11.68 -10.19 9.38
CA ALA A 217 12.17 -11.32 10.17
C ALA A 217 13.69 -11.28 10.30
N GLY A 218 14.41 -10.97 9.23
CA GLY A 218 15.86 -10.78 9.25
C GLY A 218 16.27 -9.65 10.20
N VAL A 219 15.58 -8.51 10.15
CA VAL A 219 15.80 -7.38 11.08
C VAL A 219 15.54 -7.80 12.52
N ALA A 220 14.43 -8.50 12.80
CA ALA A 220 14.10 -8.96 14.15
C ALA A 220 15.16 -9.92 14.69
N VAL A 221 15.56 -10.92 13.90
CA VAL A 221 16.63 -11.86 14.28
C VAL A 221 17.93 -11.10 14.53
N LEU A 222 18.33 -10.19 13.62
CA LEU A 222 19.56 -9.42 13.77
C LEU A 222 19.58 -8.58 15.05
N ILE A 223 18.50 -7.88 15.35
CA ILE A 223 18.38 -7.04 16.54
C ILE A 223 18.47 -7.89 17.80
N PHE A 224 17.67 -8.94 17.89
CA PHE A 224 17.66 -9.78 19.10
C PHE A 224 18.91 -10.66 19.24
N SER A 225 19.62 -10.98 18.14
CA SER A 225 20.91 -11.67 18.20
C SER A 225 22.03 -10.79 18.75
N ARG A 226 21.98 -9.46 18.55
CA ARG A 226 22.98 -8.52 19.08
C ARG A 226 22.92 -8.39 20.61
N TYR A 227 21.81 -8.76 21.22
CA TYR A 227 21.63 -8.80 22.68
C TYR A 227 22.05 -10.14 23.30
N LEU A 228 22.64 -11.06 22.53
CA LEU A 228 23.15 -12.32 23.05
C LEU A 228 24.35 -12.05 24.00
N THR A 229 24.06 -11.51 25.16
CA THR A 229 25.05 -11.39 26.28
C THR A 229 25.30 -12.75 26.90
N SER A 230 24.43 -13.71 26.67
CA SER A 230 24.51 -15.08 27.16
C SER A 230 23.92 -16.03 26.10
N TRP A 231 24.51 -17.23 25.96
CA TRP A 231 23.94 -18.32 25.14
C TRP A 231 22.55 -18.78 25.62
N ARG A 232 22.12 -18.34 26.82
CA ARG A 232 20.78 -18.56 27.38
C ARG A 232 19.74 -17.54 26.88
N ASP A 233 20.13 -16.48 26.18
CA ASP A 233 19.18 -15.51 25.63
C ASP A 233 18.53 -16.09 24.37
N LEU A 234 17.31 -16.60 24.54
CA LEU A 234 16.52 -17.24 23.49
C LEU A 234 15.66 -16.26 22.66
N ARG A 235 15.88 -14.94 22.74
CA ARG A 235 15.01 -13.97 22.04
C ARG A 235 15.04 -14.16 20.54
N ALA A 236 16.19 -14.36 19.91
CA ALA A 236 16.30 -14.65 18.50
C ALA A 236 15.60 -15.97 18.12
N VAL A 237 15.71 -17.02 18.96
CA VAL A 237 15.00 -18.29 18.77
C VAL A 237 13.48 -18.08 18.90
N LYS A 238 13.02 -17.22 19.82
CA LYS A 238 11.59 -16.88 19.93
C LYS A 238 11.06 -16.16 18.69
N VAL A 239 11.88 -15.32 18.04
CA VAL A 239 11.51 -14.72 16.74
C VAL A 239 11.29 -15.80 15.70
N MET A 240 12.23 -16.73 15.58
CA MET A 240 12.12 -17.85 14.62
C MET A 240 10.89 -18.72 14.90
N PHE A 241 10.67 -19.07 16.17
CA PHE A 241 9.49 -19.83 16.57
C PHE A 241 8.19 -19.11 16.23
N GLY A 242 8.10 -17.79 16.54
CA GLY A 242 6.94 -16.98 16.18
C GLY A 242 6.70 -16.93 14.67
N ALA A 243 7.76 -16.82 13.86
CA ALA A 243 7.68 -16.83 12.40
C ALA A 243 7.24 -18.21 11.84
N MET A 244 7.65 -19.28 12.48
CA MET A 244 7.27 -20.64 12.03
C MET A 244 5.77 -20.92 12.15
N ILE A 245 5.04 -20.26 13.05
CA ILE A 245 3.61 -20.51 13.25
C ILE A 245 2.79 -20.22 11.98
N PRO A 246 2.77 -18.98 11.42
CA PRO A 246 1.99 -18.70 10.22
C PRO A 246 2.55 -19.44 9.00
N LEU A 247 3.85 -19.69 8.92
CA LEU A 247 4.44 -20.49 7.86
C LEU A 247 3.95 -21.96 7.92
N ALA A 248 3.99 -22.58 9.10
CA ALA A 248 3.52 -23.95 9.29
C ALA A 248 2.02 -24.09 8.97
N VAL A 249 1.19 -23.15 9.44
CA VAL A 249 -0.24 -23.11 9.10
C VAL A 249 -0.44 -23.07 7.59
N THR A 250 0.30 -22.21 6.89
CA THR A 250 0.22 -22.08 5.42
C THR A 250 0.64 -23.36 4.72
N VAL A 251 1.78 -23.93 5.09
CA VAL A 251 2.31 -25.18 4.51
C VAL A 251 1.36 -26.35 4.76
N LEU A 252 0.87 -26.51 5.99
CA LEU A 252 -0.07 -27.57 6.35
C LEU A 252 -1.40 -27.43 5.60
N TYR A 253 -1.90 -26.21 5.43
CA TYR A 253 -3.09 -25.97 4.63
C TYR A 253 -2.90 -26.42 3.18
N PHE A 254 -1.86 -25.95 2.47
CA PHE A 254 -1.62 -26.34 1.08
C PHE A 254 -1.30 -27.83 0.92
N TYR A 255 -0.66 -28.42 1.92
CA TYR A 255 -0.46 -29.88 1.97
C TYR A 255 -1.81 -30.62 2.06
N SER A 256 -2.68 -30.19 2.97
CA SER A 256 -3.99 -30.85 3.19
C SER A 256 -4.92 -30.79 1.98
N VAL A 257 -4.83 -29.73 1.16
CA VAL A 257 -5.63 -29.58 -0.07
C VAL A 257 -4.91 -30.08 -1.34
N GLY A 258 -3.73 -30.71 -1.20
CA GLY A 258 -2.95 -31.28 -2.31
C GLY A 258 -2.31 -30.25 -3.25
N ALA A 259 -2.12 -28.99 -2.79
CA ALA A 259 -1.61 -27.88 -3.60
C ALA A 259 -0.23 -27.38 -3.13
N LEU A 260 0.49 -28.13 -2.29
CA LEU A 260 1.79 -27.70 -1.74
C LEU A 260 2.84 -27.54 -2.85
N THR A 261 2.86 -28.42 -3.83
CA THR A 261 3.79 -28.35 -4.97
C THR A 261 3.52 -27.10 -5.82
N ASP A 262 2.24 -26.78 -6.11
CA ASP A 262 1.87 -25.60 -6.87
C ASP A 262 2.20 -24.31 -6.09
N PHE A 263 1.91 -24.30 -4.78
CA PHE A 263 2.33 -23.21 -3.89
C PHE A 263 3.84 -22.95 -3.96
N TRP A 264 4.67 -24.02 -3.84
CA TRP A 264 6.12 -23.89 -3.92
C TRP A 264 6.59 -23.42 -5.30
N ILE A 265 6.04 -24.01 -6.37
CA ILE A 265 6.41 -23.65 -7.74
C ILE A 265 6.18 -22.15 -7.97
N TRP A 266 5.00 -21.63 -7.62
CA TRP A 266 4.65 -20.26 -7.96
C TRP A 266 5.22 -19.21 -7.00
N THR A 267 5.26 -19.50 -5.70
CA THR A 267 5.73 -18.51 -4.72
C THR A 267 7.24 -18.49 -4.53
N VAL A 268 7.94 -19.59 -4.88
CA VAL A 268 9.39 -19.71 -4.69
C VAL A 268 10.10 -19.98 -6.01
N ALA A 269 9.90 -21.18 -6.61
CA ALA A 269 10.70 -21.59 -7.77
C ALA A 269 10.59 -20.62 -8.94
N TYR A 270 9.39 -20.26 -9.37
CA TYR A 270 9.18 -19.31 -10.46
C TYR A 270 9.82 -17.93 -10.16
N ASN A 271 9.71 -17.44 -8.92
CA ASN A 271 10.29 -16.16 -8.56
C ASN A 271 11.82 -16.15 -8.68
N PHE A 272 12.50 -17.26 -8.35
CA PHE A 272 13.95 -17.38 -8.50
C PHE A 272 14.40 -17.74 -9.90
N GLU A 273 13.65 -18.60 -10.61
CA GLU A 273 14.03 -19.11 -11.94
C GLU A 273 13.75 -18.09 -13.06
N VAL A 274 12.67 -17.29 -12.93
CA VAL A 274 12.16 -16.44 -14.02
C VAL A 274 11.99 -14.99 -13.60
N TYR A 275 11.18 -14.72 -12.58
CA TYR A 275 10.73 -13.36 -12.26
C TYR A 275 11.86 -12.44 -11.79
N ALA A 276 12.70 -12.90 -10.88
CA ALA A 276 13.83 -12.11 -10.40
C ALA A 276 14.89 -11.89 -11.49
N PRO A 277 15.31 -12.91 -12.26
CA PRO A 277 16.25 -12.71 -13.38
C PRO A 277 15.73 -11.75 -14.45
N GLU A 278 14.45 -11.79 -14.81
CA GLU A 278 13.88 -10.85 -15.79
C GLU A 278 13.85 -9.39 -15.29
N GLY A 279 13.80 -9.19 -13.97
CA GLY A 279 13.83 -7.87 -13.35
C GLY A 279 15.23 -7.26 -13.24
N ILE A 280 16.31 -8.04 -13.40
CA ILE A 280 17.69 -7.57 -13.26
C ILE A 280 18.07 -6.75 -14.49
N ARG A 281 18.44 -5.50 -14.23
CA ARG A 281 18.98 -4.55 -15.22
C ARG A 281 20.43 -4.23 -14.90
N SER A 282 21.14 -3.63 -15.86
CA SER A 282 22.43 -3.02 -15.56
C SER A 282 22.27 -1.94 -14.48
N PHE A 283 23.34 -1.65 -13.73
CA PHE A 283 23.27 -0.65 -12.66
C PHE A 283 22.80 0.72 -13.15
N GLY A 284 23.29 1.16 -14.32
CA GLY A 284 22.88 2.45 -14.91
C GLY A 284 21.42 2.47 -15.33
N GLU A 285 20.93 1.39 -15.95
CA GLU A 285 19.51 1.26 -16.31
C GLU A 285 18.62 1.20 -15.08
N THR A 286 19.04 0.49 -14.04
CA THR A 286 18.30 0.42 -12.76
C THR A 286 18.20 1.80 -12.13
N LEU A 287 19.28 2.56 -12.08
CA LEU A 287 19.29 3.90 -11.50
C LEU A 287 18.38 4.86 -12.29
N THR A 288 18.48 4.84 -13.62
CA THR A 288 17.65 5.67 -14.50
C THR A 288 16.16 5.31 -14.37
N HIS A 289 15.87 4.01 -14.38
CA HIS A 289 14.50 3.52 -14.21
C HIS A 289 13.95 3.89 -12.83
N SER A 290 14.70 3.64 -11.76
CA SER A 290 14.31 3.97 -10.39
C SER A 290 14.05 5.46 -10.23
N TRP A 291 14.92 6.31 -10.79
CA TRP A 291 14.72 7.76 -10.79
C TRP A 291 13.43 8.15 -11.51
N THR A 292 13.20 7.58 -12.70
CA THR A 292 11.97 7.86 -13.48
C THR A 292 10.71 7.45 -12.70
N VAL A 293 10.73 6.30 -12.03
CA VAL A 293 9.60 5.84 -11.21
C VAL A 293 9.41 6.74 -9.99
N ILE A 294 10.49 7.09 -9.29
CA ILE A 294 10.45 7.99 -8.12
C ILE A 294 9.86 9.36 -8.49
N VAL A 295 10.37 9.97 -9.58
CA VAL A 295 9.88 11.29 -10.03
C VAL A 295 8.40 11.21 -10.43
N ARG A 296 7.98 10.13 -11.08
CA ARG A 296 6.57 9.92 -11.44
C ARG A 296 5.68 9.77 -10.20
N VAL A 297 6.10 8.95 -9.23
CA VAL A 297 5.32 8.64 -8.04
C VAL A 297 5.26 9.83 -7.08
N PHE A 298 6.40 10.46 -6.83
CA PHE A 298 6.45 11.54 -5.87
C PHE A 298 6.19 12.92 -6.49
N SER A 299 6.41 13.11 -7.82
CA SER A 299 6.10 14.35 -8.56
C SER A 299 6.07 15.63 -7.70
N VAL A 300 4.89 16.11 -7.35
CA VAL A 300 4.68 17.27 -6.46
C VAL A 300 5.11 17.03 -5.00
N ASP A 301 5.28 15.78 -4.60
CA ASP A 301 5.72 15.35 -3.27
C ASP A 301 7.24 15.11 -3.19
N ILE A 302 7.99 15.40 -4.25
CA ILE A 302 9.44 15.12 -4.34
C ILE A 302 10.24 15.77 -3.20
N ILE A 303 9.79 16.92 -2.69
CA ILE A 303 10.39 17.59 -1.54
C ILE A 303 10.26 16.71 -0.29
N TRP A 304 9.11 16.09 -0.08
CA TRP A 304 8.87 15.22 1.06
C TRP A 304 9.67 13.92 0.95
N PHE A 305 9.80 13.36 -0.26
CA PHE A 305 10.70 12.25 -0.54
C PHE A 305 12.15 12.61 -0.17
N ALA A 306 12.63 13.77 -0.65
CA ALA A 306 13.98 14.25 -0.37
C ALA A 306 14.22 14.49 1.13
N LEU A 307 13.24 15.08 1.85
CA LEU A 307 13.32 15.26 3.31
C LEU A 307 13.35 13.92 4.05
N GLY A 308 12.54 12.95 3.62
CA GLY A 308 12.54 11.61 4.21
C GLY A 308 13.88 10.89 4.01
N LEU A 309 14.41 10.95 2.79
CA LEU A 309 15.71 10.34 2.47
C LEU A 309 16.87 11.04 3.20
N ALA A 310 16.90 12.36 3.20
CA ALA A 310 17.90 13.13 3.94
C ALA A 310 17.82 12.84 5.45
N GLY A 311 16.61 12.76 5.99
CA GLY A 311 16.37 12.38 7.37
C GLY A 311 16.89 10.99 7.70
N LEU A 312 16.64 9.99 6.84
CA LEU A 312 17.17 8.63 6.99
C LEU A 312 18.70 8.62 7.01
N LEU A 313 19.34 9.28 6.04
CA LEU A 313 20.79 9.33 5.94
C LEU A 313 21.43 10.03 7.17
N MET A 314 20.84 11.15 7.60
CA MET A 314 21.34 11.90 8.75
C MET A 314 21.11 11.14 10.05
N PHE A 315 19.97 10.46 10.23
CA PHE A 315 19.69 9.64 11.39
C PHE A 315 20.65 8.44 11.45
N ALA A 316 20.83 7.73 10.34
CA ALA A 316 21.74 6.59 10.23
C ALA A 316 23.20 7.01 10.53
N SER A 317 23.65 8.14 9.96
CA SER A 317 24.97 8.71 10.24
C SER A 317 25.17 9.01 11.73
N ARG A 318 24.20 9.65 12.38
CA ARG A 318 24.28 9.93 13.83
C ARG A 318 24.37 8.65 14.67
N GLN A 319 23.56 7.63 14.33
CA GLN A 319 23.60 6.33 15.02
C GLN A 319 24.98 5.66 14.86
N LEU A 320 25.53 5.69 13.64
CA LEU A 320 26.86 5.13 13.37
C LEU A 320 27.96 5.85 14.15
N HIS A 321 27.97 7.19 14.12
CA HIS A 321 28.96 7.99 14.88
C HIS A 321 28.86 7.77 16.39
N ALA A 322 27.64 7.68 16.95
CA ALA A 322 27.44 7.39 18.35
C ALA A 322 28.05 6.02 18.74
N LYS A 323 27.87 4.98 17.91
CA LYS A 323 28.43 3.64 18.14
C LYS A 323 29.96 3.60 18.06
N VAL A 324 30.55 4.32 17.09
CA VAL A 324 32.01 4.39 16.95
C VAL A 324 32.63 5.07 18.15
N ARG A 325 32.02 6.13 18.72
CA ARG A 325 32.49 6.82 19.91
C ARG A 325 32.30 6.01 21.20
N LEU A 326 31.22 5.21 21.25
CA LEU A 326 30.83 4.43 22.44
C LEU A 326 31.20 2.95 22.27
N ARG A 327 32.44 2.65 21.84
CA ARG A 327 32.95 1.27 21.73
C ARG A 327 32.80 0.43 22.99
N GLN A 328 32.38 1.06 24.12
CA GLN A 328 32.18 0.46 25.45
C GLN A 328 30.70 0.26 25.82
N ALA A 329 29.72 0.73 25.05
CA ALA A 329 28.29 0.68 25.42
C ALA A 329 27.47 -0.24 24.50
N LEU A 330 27.84 -1.52 24.47
CA LEU A 330 27.01 -2.59 23.89
C LEU A 330 25.69 -2.85 24.65
N GLU A 331 25.49 -2.20 25.77
CA GLU A 331 24.32 -2.37 26.66
C GLU A 331 23.25 -1.26 26.50
N SER A 332 23.39 -0.38 25.53
CA SER A 332 22.49 0.77 25.42
C SER A 332 21.13 0.39 24.79
N PRO A 333 20.00 0.86 25.36
CA PRO A 333 18.66 0.67 24.83
C PRO A 333 18.45 1.27 23.42
N ASP A 334 19.45 1.98 22.90
CA ASP A 334 19.44 2.57 21.56
C ASP A 334 19.61 1.56 20.41
N LEU A 335 19.98 0.31 20.71
CA LEU A 335 20.10 -0.74 19.67
C LEU A 335 18.78 -1.06 18.97
N PHE A 336 17.64 -0.92 19.63
CA PHE A 336 16.34 -1.10 18.98
C PHE A 336 16.10 -0.05 17.87
N LYS A 337 16.65 1.15 18.00
CA LYS A 337 16.55 2.20 16.96
C LYS A 337 17.18 1.80 15.65
N ASP A 338 18.10 0.82 15.65
CA ASP A 338 18.67 0.29 14.42
C ASP A 338 17.61 -0.40 13.53
N ALA A 339 16.60 -0.99 14.13
CA ALA A 339 15.56 -1.70 13.37
C ALA A 339 14.85 -0.77 12.37
N ILE A 340 14.51 0.47 12.79
CA ILE A 340 13.83 1.44 11.93
C ILE A 340 14.74 2.02 10.84
N VAL A 341 16.07 1.86 10.95
CA VAL A 341 17.04 2.25 9.93
C VAL A 341 17.33 1.08 8.97
N ILE A 342 17.58 -0.11 9.53
CA ILE A 342 17.96 -1.27 8.72
C ILE A 342 16.82 -1.68 7.80
N ALA A 343 15.58 -1.68 8.27
CA ALA A 343 14.43 -2.10 7.47
C ALA A 343 14.29 -1.29 6.16
N PRO A 344 14.20 0.05 6.15
CA PRO A 344 14.10 0.80 4.91
C PRO A 344 15.38 0.76 4.07
N VAL A 345 16.57 0.67 4.68
CA VAL A 345 17.83 0.55 3.92
C VAL A 345 17.86 -0.76 3.13
N VAL A 346 17.50 -1.88 3.76
CA VAL A 346 17.41 -3.19 3.08
C VAL A 346 16.32 -3.16 2.02
N TYR A 347 15.18 -2.52 2.30
CA TYR A 347 14.11 -2.40 1.31
C TYR A 347 14.51 -1.51 0.11
N ILE A 348 15.20 -0.39 0.34
CA ILE A 348 15.75 0.44 -0.73
C ILE A 348 16.76 -0.36 -1.57
N ALA A 349 17.64 -1.14 -0.93
CA ALA A 349 18.56 -2.02 -1.65
C ALA A 349 17.82 -3.05 -2.52
N PHE A 350 16.73 -3.64 -2.00
CA PHE A 350 15.86 -4.50 -2.80
C PHE A 350 15.26 -3.75 -4.00
N CYS A 351 14.73 -2.55 -3.81
CA CYS A 351 14.20 -1.73 -4.90
C CYS A 351 15.28 -1.38 -5.95
N LEU A 352 16.50 -1.12 -5.53
CA LEU A 352 17.61 -0.87 -6.47
C LEU A 352 18.00 -2.09 -7.31
N ILE A 353 17.65 -3.30 -6.87
CA ILE A 353 17.87 -4.53 -7.64
C ILE A 353 16.69 -4.82 -8.55
N ASN A 354 15.48 -4.66 -8.08
CA ASN A 354 14.26 -5.12 -8.76
C ASN A 354 13.05 -4.19 -8.57
N LEU A 355 13.22 -2.88 -8.83
CA LEU A 355 12.08 -1.96 -8.89
C LEU A 355 11.38 -2.13 -10.24
N GLN A 356 10.13 -2.58 -10.23
CA GLN A 356 9.37 -2.78 -11.46
C GLN A 356 8.41 -1.62 -11.74
N SER A 357 7.72 -1.13 -10.73
CA SER A 357 6.67 -0.14 -10.90
C SER A 357 6.49 0.76 -9.65
N GLY A 358 5.66 1.78 -9.79
CA GLY A 358 5.37 2.71 -8.70
C GLY A 358 4.86 2.07 -7.41
N PRO A 359 3.91 1.12 -7.44
CA PRO A 359 3.44 0.44 -6.24
C PRO A 359 4.54 -0.24 -5.39
N ASP A 360 5.70 -0.58 -5.98
CA ASP A 360 6.84 -1.13 -5.22
C ASP A 360 7.43 -0.11 -4.23
N LEU A 361 7.15 1.17 -4.40
CA LEU A 361 7.57 2.22 -3.47
C LEU A 361 6.60 2.40 -2.28
N LEU A 362 5.40 1.79 -2.32
CA LEU A 362 4.39 1.92 -1.26
C LEU A 362 4.94 1.61 0.13
N PRO A 363 5.75 0.55 0.34
CA PRO A 363 6.31 0.25 1.65
C PRO A 363 7.29 1.30 2.19
N LEU A 364 7.80 2.21 1.34
CA LEU A 364 8.68 3.29 1.78
C LEU A 364 7.92 4.48 2.41
N PHE A 365 6.65 4.68 2.09
CA PHE A 365 5.90 5.85 2.56
C PHE A 365 5.94 6.05 4.09
N PRO A 366 5.67 5.03 4.92
CA PRO A 366 5.76 5.18 6.37
C PRO A 366 7.16 5.58 6.83
N PHE A 367 8.22 5.00 6.25
CA PHE A 367 9.60 5.31 6.60
C PHE A 367 10.00 6.72 6.19
N LEU A 368 9.62 7.16 4.98
CA LEU A 368 9.86 8.52 4.53
C LEU A 368 9.17 9.53 5.48
N GLY A 369 7.94 9.25 5.90
CA GLY A 369 7.23 10.05 6.89
C GLY A 369 7.94 10.09 8.23
N ILE A 370 8.43 8.95 8.74
CA ILE A 370 9.19 8.85 9.99
C ILE A 370 10.41 9.77 9.95
N PHE A 371 11.22 9.67 8.91
CA PHE A 371 12.47 10.40 8.83
C PHE A 371 12.30 11.86 8.44
N ALA A 372 11.29 12.21 7.63
CA ALA A 372 10.93 13.60 7.37
C ALA A 372 10.46 14.30 8.66
N GLY A 373 9.55 13.68 9.42
CA GLY A 373 9.07 14.21 10.70
C GLY A 373 10.19 14.36 11.72
N TRP A 374 11.09 13.36 11.82
CA TRP A 374 12.27 13.44 12.67
C TRP A 374 13.20 14.59 12.24
N LEU A 375 13.53 14.70 10.97
CA LEU A 375 14.43 15.74 10.46
C LEU A 375 13.91 17.13 10.76
N ILE A 376 12.63 17.40 10.51
CA ILE A 376 11.99 18.69 10.77
C ILE A 376 12.09 19.06 12.26
N THR A 377 11.82 18.11 13.15
CA THR A 377 11.91 18.34 14.60
C THR A 377 13.35 18.55 15.07
N GLU A 378 14.31 17.83 14.50
CA GLU A 378 15.74 18.03 14.81
C GLU A 378 16.28 19.36 14.26
N MET A 379 15.87 19.75 13.07
CA MET A 379 16.21 21.08 12.53
C MET A 379 15.72 22.21 13.45
N SER A 380 14.48 22.11 13.93
CA SER A 380 13.95 23.09 14.88
C SER A 380 14.78 23.12 16.16
N ARG A 381 15.21 21.98 16.70
CA ARG A 381 16.07 21.90 17.90
C ARG A 381 17.45 22.49 17.64
N TRP A 382 18.06 22.14 16.52
CA TRP A 382 19.37 22.64 16.14
C TRP A 382 19.35 24.16 15.93
N LEU A 383 18.39 24.69 15.19
CA LEU A 383 18.25 26.13 14.98
C LEU A 383 18.09 26.89 16.30
N ARG A 384 17.36 26.34 17.27
CA ARG A 384 17.23 26.93 18.61
C ARG A 384 18.55 26.97 19.39
N SER A 385 19.50 26.09 19.10
CA SER A 385 20.81 26.11 19.75
C SER A 385 21.76 27.18 19.21
N ILE A 386 21.42 27.85 18.09
CA ILE A 386 22.24 28.88 17.48
C ILE A 386 22.03 30.21 18.22
N GLY A 387 23.09 30.80 18.77
CA GLY A 387 23.03 32.05 19.54
C GLY A 387 22.38 33.23 18.82
N ALA A 388 22.58 33.33 17.47
CA ALA A 388 21.93 34.35 16.65
C ALA A 388 20.40 34.21 16.63
N VAL A 389 19.85 33.01 16.82
CA VAL A 389 18.40 32.73 16.88
C VAL A 389 17.86 32.99 18.27
N THR A 390 18.57 32.53 19.32
CA THR A 390 18.16 32.72 20.71
C THR A 390 18.08 34.18 21.12
N ASN A 391 18.94 35.02 20.54
CA ASN A 391 18.97 36.46 20.81
C ASN A 391 17.90 37.26 20.05
N ARG A 392 17.08 36.62 19.19
CA ARG A 392 16.01 37.27 18.42
C ARG A 392 14.67 36.57 18.73
N PRO A 393 13.82 37.15 19.62
CA PRO A 393 12.62 36.46 20.11
C PRO A 393 11.59 36.14 19.02
N ALA A 394 11.51 36.94 17.96
CA ALA A 394 10.64 36.65 16.82
C ALA A 394 11.12 35.42 16.01
N LEU A 395 12.44 35.36 15.77
CA LEU A 395 13.05 34.24 15.05
C LEU A 395 12.98 32.93 15.86
N LEU A 396 13.20 33.03 17.17
CA LEU A 396 13.06 31.89 18.09
C LEU A 396 11.65 31.30 18.03
N ARG A 397 10.61 32.13 18.12
CA ARG A 397 9.21 31.72 18.00
C ARG A 397 8.90 31.09 16.65
N ALA A 398 9.43 31.63 15.54
CA ALA A 398 9.26 31.05 14.22
C ALA A 398 9.89 29.66 14.10
N VAL A 399 11.09 29.46 14.67
CA VAL A 399 11.79 28.19 14.70
C VAL A 399 11.06 27.16 15.58
N GLU A 400 10.52 27.58 16.71
CA GLU A 400 9.70 26.72 17.58
C GLU A 400 8.40 26.27 16.92
N ALA A 401 7.81 27.13 16.08
CA ALA A 401 6.60 26.83 15.33
C ALA A 401 6.84 25.90 14.11
N LEU A 402 8.09 25.73 13.66
CA LEU A 402 8.39 24.97 12.44
C LEU A 402 7.79 23.56 12.38
N PRO A 403 7.87 22.71 13.43
CA PRO A 403 7.25 21.38 13.39
C PRO A 403 5.70 21.44 13.34
N ALA A 404 5.10 22.41 14.03
CA ALA A 404 3.66 22.62 13.99
C ALA A 404 3.19 23.11 12.62
N LEU A 405 3.94 24.01 12.01
CA LEU A 405 3.69 24.49 10.65
C LEU A 405 3.79 23.35 9.64
N ALA A 406 4.83 22.52 9.74
CA ALA A 406 4.99 21.36 8.87
C ALA A 406 3.81 20.38 9.00
N LEU A 407 3.38 20.05 10.21
CA LEU A 407 2.20 19.22 10.44
C LEU A 407 0.93 19.87 9.83
N SER A 408 0.74 21.17 10.04
CA SER A 408 -0.39 21.91 9.48
C SER A 408 -0.38 21.90 7.95
N LEU A 409 0.79 22.02 7.32
CA LEU A 409 0.92 21.93 5.86
C LEU A 409 0.60 20.52 5.35
N VAL A 410 1.08 19.47 6.01
CA VAL A 410 0.74 18.08 5.65
C VAL A 410 -0.77 17.84 5.77
N CYS A 411 -1.39 18.26 6.87
CA CYS A 411 -2.83 18.12 7.07
C CYS A 411 -3.63 18.95 6.04
N ALA A 412 -3.22 20.18 5.77
CA ALA A 412 -3.86 21.03 4.76
C ALA A 412 -3.73 20.45 3.35
N ALA A 413 -2.55 19.96 2.97
CA ALA A 413 -2.33 19.31 1.69
C ALA A 413 -3.18 18.03 1.56
N THR A 414 -3.25 17.22 2.61
CA THR A 414 -4.09 16.01 2.66
C THR A 414 -5.56 16.35 2.43
N LEU A 415 -6.10 17.29 3.20
CA LEU A 415 -7.51 17.72 3.08
C LEU A 415 -7.80 18.36 1.72
N PHE A 416 -6.92 19.26 1.27
CA PHE A 416 -7.06 19.91 -0.02
C PHE A 416 -7.13 18.88 -1.15
N ARG A 417 -6.20 17.94 -1.19
CA ARG A 417 -6.19 16.87 -2.21
C ARG A 417 -7.41 15.97 -2.11
N ALA A 418 -7.79 15.52 -0.91
CA ALA A 418 -8.96 14.67 -0.73
C ALA A 418 -10.26 15.34 -1.23
N VAL A 419 -10.40 16.67 -1.04
CA VAL A 419 -11.59 17.40 -1.47
C VAL A 419 -11.54 17.80 -2.95
N THR A 420 -10.34 18.12 -3.48
CA THR A 420 -10.18 18.58 -4.87
C THR A 420 -9.87 17.47 -5.85
N PHE A 421 -9.59 16.26 -5.37
CA PHE A 421 -9.34 15.11 -6.23
C PHE A 421 -10.54 14.86 -7.14
N ARG A 422 -10.30 15.03 -8.44
CA ARG A 422 -11.30 14.70 -9.45
C ARG A 422 -11.15 13.25 -9.82
N GLN A 423 -12.17 12.48 -9.55
CA GLN A 423 -12.24 11.13 -10.10
C GLN A 423 -12.27 11.21 -11.64
N ALA A 424 -11.65 10.22 -12.27
CA ALA A 424 -11.83 10.03 -13.70
C ALA A 424 -13.34 9.86 -13.99
N ASP A 425 -13.80 10.28 -15.17
CA ASP A 425 -15.20 10.14 -15.58
C ASP A 425 -15.67 8.67 -15.60
N TRP A 426 -14.71 7.75 -15.61
CA TRP A 426 -14.92 6.31 -15.60
C TRP A 426 -14.89 5.80 -14.17
N THR A 427 -16.04 5.36 -13.68
CA THR A 427 -16.25 4.79 -12.35
C THR A 427 -16.67 3.32 -12.45
N LEU A 428 -16.73 2.64 -11.30
CA LEU A 428 -17.24 1.27 -11.19
C LEU A 428 -18.63 1.12 -11.83
N SER A 429 -19.53 2.11 -11.66
CA SER A 429 -20.85 2.12 -12.29
C SER A 429 -20.79 2.18 -13.83
N HIS A 430 -19.82 2.92 -14.35
CA HIS A 430 -19.57 2.97 -15.80
C HIS A 430 -19.10 1.62 -16.33
N GLN A 431 -18.18 0.99 -15.60
CA GLN A 431 -17.66 -0.34 -15.91
C GLN A 431 -18.77 -1.41 -15.86
N ASP A 432 -19.67 -1.34 -14.87
CA ASP A 432 -20.85 -2.20 -14.79
C ASP A 432 -21.74 -2.06 -16.04
N THR A 433 -21.95 -0.84 -16.52
CA THR A 433 -22.75 -0.59 -17.73
C THR A 433 -22.10 -1.21 -18.97
N GLN A 434 -20.78 -1.11 -19.11
CA GLN A 434 -20.03 -1.74 -20.20
C GLN A 434 -20.12 -3.27 -20.12
N LEU A 435 -19.98 -3.83 -18.93
CA LEU A 435 -20.01 -5.28 -18.72
C LEU A 435 -21.42 -5.89 -18.87
N LYS A 436 -22.47 -5.07 -18.77
CA LYS A 436 -23.83 -5.53 -19.05
C LYS A 436 -23.97 -6.06 -20.48
N VAL A 437 -23.32 -5.40 -21.45
CA VAL A 437 -23.28 -5.86 -22.83
C VAL A 437 -22.68 -7.27 -22.94
N ILE A 438 -21.59 -7.53 -22.21
CA ILE A 438 -20.99 -8.88 -22.16
C ILE A 438 -21.95 -9.86 -21.48
N SER A 439 -22.52 -9.47 -20.34
CA SER A 439 -23.44 -10.33 -19.57
C SER A 439 -24.67 -10.76 -20.38
N ASP A 440 -25.18 -9.87 -21.24
CA ASP A 440 -26.35 -10.17 -22.07
C ASP A 440 -26.03 -11.14 -23.23
N LEU A 441 -24.74 -11.27 -23.62
CA LEU A 441 -24.28 -12.16 -24.69
C LEU A 441 -23.89 -13.56 -24.20
N ILE A 442 -23.62 -13.72 -22.89
CA ILE A 442 -23.17 -14.98 -22.32
C ILE A 442 -24.18 -15.55 -21.32
N GLY A 443 -24.48 -16.83 -21.46
CA GLY A 443 -25.32 -17.55 -20.50
C GLY A 443 -24.57 -17.91 -19.22
N PRO A 444 -25.28 -18.33 -18.17
CA PRO A 444 -24.69 -18.64 -16.88
C PRO A 444 -23.67 -19.79 -16.93
N ASN A 445 -23.78 -20.70 -17.89
CA ASN A 445 -22.93 -21.87 -18.04
C ASN A 445 -21.87 -21.73 -19.15
N ASP A 446 -21.87 -20.61 -19.87
CA ASP A 446 -20.90 -20.38 -20.94
C ASP A 446 -19.50 -20.25 -20.40
N LYS A 447 -18.52 -20.90 -21.02
CA LYS A 447 -17.11 -20.81 -20.63
C LYS A 447 -16.53 -19.47 -21.07
N ILE A 448 -15.76 -18.86 -20.17
CA ILE A 448 -15.09 -17.58 -20.41
C ILE A 448 -13.59 -17.79 -20.22
N TYR A 449 -12.82 -17.33 -21.18
CA TYR A 449 -11.37 -17.24 -21.06
C TYR A 449 -10.94 -15.78 -20.96
N VAL A 450 -10.23 -15.45 -19.89
CA VAL A 450 -9.71 -14.10 -19.68
C VAL A 450 -8.20 -14.17 -19.49
N HIS A 451 -7.51 -13.30 -20.23
CA HIS A 451 -6.09 -13.06 -20.10
C HIS A 451 -5.85 -11.57 -19.83
N GLY A 452 -5.43 -11.22 -18.62
CA GLY A 452 -5.07 -9.87 -18.22
C GLY A 452 -6.22 -8.90 -17.93
N ALA A 453 -7.42 -9.09 -18.51
CA ALA A 453 -8.63 -8.29 -18.23
C ALA A 453 -9.44 -8.90 -17.05
N VAL A 454 -8.78 -9.14 -15.93
CA VAL A 454 -9.30 -9.96 -14.82
C VAL A 454 -10.50 -9.31 -14.13
N GLU A 455 -10.62 -7.99 -14.21
CA GLU A 455 -11.77 -7.23 -13.72
C GLU A 455 -13.11 -7.71 -14.28
N ILE A 456 -13.12 -8.25 -15.50
CA ILE A 456 -14.32 -8.85 -16.10
C ILE A 456 -14.80 -10.05 -15.27
N LEU A 457 -13.87 -10.91 -14.85
CA LEU A 457 -14.20 -12.06 -14.01
C LEU A 457 -14.69 -11.64 -12.62
N VAL A 458 -14.08 -10.60 -12.03
CA VAL A 458 -14.45 -10.06 -10.72
C VAL A 458 -15.86 -9.50 -10.76
N LEU A 459 -16.15 -8.62 -11.73
CA LEU A 459 -17.41 -7.89 -11.79
C LEU A 459 -18.59 -8.76 -12.23
N LEU A 460 -18.33 -9.76 -13.08
CA LEU A 460 -19.31 -10.78 -13.47
C LEU A 460 -19.40 -11.93 -12.45
N ASN A 461 -18.50 -11.97 -11.45
CA ASN A 461 -18.34 -13.06 -10.50
C ASN A 461 -18.28 -14.45 -11.18
N ARG A 462 -17.45 -14.58 -12.22
CA ARG A 462 -17.33 -15.79 -13.04
C ARG A 462 -15.94 -16.42 -12.91
N PRO A 463 -15.83 -17.75 -12.90
CA PRO A 463 -14.55 -18.43 -12.98
C PRO A 463 -13.91 -18.26 -14.36
N ASN A 464 -12.57 -18.19 -14.39
CA ASN A 464 -11.82 -18.33 -15.64
C ASN A 464 -11.81 -19.78 -16.10
N LEU A 465 -11.67 -19.99 -17.40
CA LEU A 465 -11.59 -21.31 -18.01
C LEU A 465 -10.44 -22.18 -17.46
N ASN A 466 -9.30 -21.53 -17.18
CA ASN A 466 -8.11 -22.19 -16.68
C ASN A 466 -7.42 -21.36 -15.58
N PRO A 467 -6.43 -21.90 -14.86
CA PRO A 467 -5.72 -21.20 -13.81
C PRO A 467 -4.91 -19.98 -14.25
N TYR A 468 -4.63 -19.83 -15.54
CA TYR A 468 -3.65 -18.89 -16.08
C TYR A 468 -4.27 -17.58 -16.53
N ILE A 469 -4.56 -16.71 -15.57
CA ILE A 469 -5.18 -15.40 -15.83
C ILE A 469 -4.22 -14.34 -16.40
N MET A 470 -2.92 -14.58 -16.33
CA MET A 470 -1.85 -13.67 -16.80
C MET A 470 -0.69 -14.46 -17.39
N TRP A 471 -0.15 -13.97 -18.55
CA TRP A 471 0.98 -14.58 -19.26
C TRP A 471 2.26 -13.73 -19.25
N ASP A 472 2.20 -12.55 -18.66
CA ASP A 472 3.31 -11.60 -18.56
C ASP A 472 4.48 -12.12 -17.70
N HIS A 473 5.58 -11.40 -17.72
CA HIS A 473 6.79 -11.69 -16.94
C HIS A 473 7.31 -13.13 -17.14
N GLY A 474 7.35 -13.63 -18.39
CA GLY A 474 7.82 -14.98 -18.70
C GLY A 474 6.90 -16.12 -18.26
N LYS A 475 5.73 -15.83 -17.66
CA LYS A 475 4.78 -16.87 -17.22
C LYS A 475 4.35 -17.77 -18.38
N ALA A 476 4.03 -17.18 -19.56
CA ALA A 476 3.63 -17.99 -20.72
C ALA A 476 4.65 -19.06 -21.05
N ARG A 477 5.93 -18.68 -21.16
CA ARG A 477 7.03 -19.59 -21.44
C ARG A 477 7.21 -20.64 -20.34
N TYR A 478 7.13 -20.22 -19.08
CA TYR A 478 7.26 -21.11 -17.95
C TYR A 478 6.13 -22.15 -17.90
N ILE A 479 4.87 -21.72 -18.12
CA ILE A 479 3.70 -22.59 -18.20
C ILE A 479 3.85 -23.57 -19.37
N ALA A 480 4.20 -23.08 -20.57
CA ALA A 480 4.42 -23.90 -21.75
C ALA A 480 5.48 -24.97 -21.48
N ALA A 481 6.62 -24.60 -20.88
CA ALA A 481 7.70 -25.53 -20.56
C ALA A 481 7.28 -26.60 -19.53
N LYS A 482 6.53 -26.23 -18.51
CA LYS A 482 6.15 -27.14 -17.40
C LYS A 482 4.94 -28.02 -17.71
N LYS A 483 3.98 -27.54 -18.55
CA LYS A 483 2.67 -28.22 -18.75
C LYS A 483 2.37 -28.60 -20.20
N PHE A 484 3.03 -27.98 -21.19
CA PHE A 484 2.68 -28.13 -22.61
C PHE A 484 3.89 -28.46 -23.50
N GLY A 485 4.91 -29.12 -22.94
CA GLY A 485 6.09 -29.57 -23.68
C GLY A 485 6.91 -28.45 -24.34
N GLY A 486 6.78 -27.22 -23.85
CA GLY A 486 7.46 -26.04 -24.38
C GLY A 486 6.72 -25.33 -25.52
N SER A 487 5.54 -25.80 -25.92
CA SER A 487 4.77 -25.25 -27.03
C SER A 487 3.68 -24.27 -26.53
N THR A 488 3.71 -23.04 -27.01
CA THR A 488 2.62 -22.07 -26.80
C THR A 488 1.40 -22.35 -27.66
N ASP A 489 1.60 -22.96 -28.84
CA ASP A 489 0.47 -23.40 -29.67
C ASP A 489 -0.32 -24.50 -28.95
N ALA A 490 0.36 -25.49 -28.34
CA ALA A 490 -0.32 -26.53 -27.53
C ALA A 490 -1.09 -25.95 -26.33
N MET A 491 -0.64 -24.83 -25.76
CA MET A 491 -1.35 -24.13 -24.70
C MET A 491 -2.62 -23.46 -25.25
N VAL A 492 -2.57 -22.87 -26.44
CA VAL A 492 -3.73 -22.27 -27.12
C VAL A 492 -4.71 -23.36 -27.58
N ASP A 493 -4.21 -24.49 -28.09
CA ASP A 493 -5.04 -25.64 -28.47
C ASP A 493 -5.83 -26.19 -27.28
N ALA A 494 -5.22 -26.22 -26.09
CA ALA A 494 -5.91 -26.62 -24.87
C ALA A 494 -7.04 -25.64 -24.47
N ILE A 495 -6.89 -24.34 -24.76
CA ILE A 495 -7.96 -23.36 -24.58
C ILE A 495 -9.07 -23.58 -25.61
N GLU A 496 -8.69 -23.84 -26.88
CA GLU A 496 -9.66 -24.09 -27.97
C GLU A 496 -10.47 -25.36 -27.72
N ALA A 497 -9.85 -26.40 -27.18
CA ALA A 497 -10.56 -27.66 -26.85
C ALA A 497 -11.74 -27.46 -25.90
N GLU A 498 -11.67 -26.45 -25.05
CA GLU A 498 -12.74 -26.08 -24.12
C GLU A 498 -13.81 -25.16 -24.75
N ARG A 499 -13.56 -24.64 -25.96
CA ARG A 499 -14.47 -23.83 -26.76
C ARG A 499 -15.10 -22.67 -25.98
N PRO A 500 -14.30 -21.72 -25.39
CA PRO A 500 -14.89 -20.59 -24.66
C PRO A 500 -15.75 -19.74 -25.57
N LYS A 501 -16.92 -19.32 -25.09
CA LYS A 501 -17.84 -18.46 -25.83
C LYS A 501 -17.35 -17.02 -25.89
N LEU A 502 -16.74 -16.56 -24.79
CA LEU A 502 -16.15 -15.24 -24.66
C LEU A 502 -14.66 -15.36 -24.36
N VAL A 503 -13.87 -14.57 -25.06
CA VAL A 503 -12.45 -14.35 -24.74
C VAL A 503 -12.24 -12.85 -24.50
N ALA A 504 -11.58 -12.50 -23.39
CA ALA A 504 -11.19 -11.12 -23.13
C ALA A 504 -9.70 -11.05 -22.85
N VAL A 505 -9.01 -10.11 -23.48
CA VAL A 505 -7.56 -9.99 -23.40
C VAL A 505 -7.13 -8.56 -23.11
N SER A 506 -6.10 -8.42 -22.28
CA SER A 506 -5.39 -7.16 -22.09
C SER A 506 -3.88 -7.41 -22.04
N ARG A 507 -3.09 -6.34 -22.20
CA ARG A 507 -1.63 -6.39 -22.10
C ARG A 507 -0.92 -7.38 -23.05
N LEU A 508 -1.58 -7.85 -24.09
CA LEU A 508 -0.99 -8.79 -25.06
C LEU A 508 0.32 -8.30 -25.66
N ARG A 509 0.46 -7.00 -25.91
CA ARG A 509 1.68 -6.41 -26.49
C ARG A 509 2.93 -6.65 -25.64
N GLN A 510 2.77 -6.97 -24.37
CA GLN A 510 3.87 -7.24 -23.43
C GLN A 510 4.27 -8.72 -23.40
N VAL A 511 3.55 -9.59 -24.14
CA VAL A 511 3.77 -11.04 -24.16
C VAL A 511 4.40 -11.44 -25.49
N PRO A 512 5.65 -11.93 -25.53
CA PRO A 512 6.27 -12.40 -26.77
C PRO A 512 5.48 -13.52 -27.46
N GLU A 513 4.86 -14.38 -26.67
CA GLU A 513 4.07 -15.53 -27.09
C GLU A 513 2.67 -15.18 -27.64
N ARG A 514 2.32 -13.90 -27.73
CA ARG A 514 1.02 -13.40 -28.18
C ARG A 514 0.60 -13.86 -29.57
N VAL A 515 1.56 -14.11 -30.45
CA VAL A 515 1.29 -14.40 -31.88
C VAL A 515 0.41 -15.64 -32.04
N ALA A 516 0.61 -16.68 -31.23
CA ALA A 516 -0.24 -17.87 -31.25
C ALA A 516 -1.68 -17.54 -30.84
N LEU A 517 -1.83 -16.74 -29.78
CA LEU A 517 -3.15 -16.32 -29.27
C LEU A 517 -3.87 -15.38 -30.24
N GLU A 518 -3.16 -14.41 -30.82
CA GLU A 518 -3.72 -13.47 -31.81
C GLU A 518 -4.22 -14.23 -33.05
N ARG A 519 -3.42 -15.15 -33.60
CA ARG A 519 -3.82 -16.00 -34.76
C ARG A 519 -5.07 -16.82 -34.43
N TRP A 520 -5.12 -17.45 -33.27
CA TRP A 520 -6.29 -18.22 -32.84
C TRP A 520 -7.53 -17.35 -32.69
N LEU A 521 -7.42 -16.13 -32.14
CA LEU A 521 -8.54 -15.19 -32.04
C LEU A 521 -9.08 -14.79 -33.42
N GLU A 522 -8.19 -14.44 -34.35
CA GLU A 522 -8.60 -14.07 -35.73
C GLU A 522 -9.35 -15.21 -36.43
N GLN A 523 -8.94 -16.44 -36.19
CA GLN A 523 -9.56 -17.62 -36.83
C GLN A 523 -10.94 -17.96 -36.26
N HIS A 524 -11.13 -17.88 -34.97
CA HIS A 524 -12.27 -18.47 -34.27
C HIS A 524 -13.22 -17.46 -33.64
N TYR A 525 -12.84 -16.17 -33.56
CA TYR A 525 -13.60 -15.16 -32.83
C TYR A 525 -13.85 -13.90 -33.64
N GLU A 526 -14.90 -13.19 -33.24
CA GLU A 526 -15.25 -11.84 -33.74
C GLU A 526 -15.04 -10.83 -32.62
N THR A 527 -14.47 -9.67 -32.96
CA THR A 527 -14.24 -8.59 -32.00
C THR A 527 -15.56 -7.95 -31.57
N LEU A 528 -15.78 -7.84 -30.26
CA LEU A 528 -16.91 -7.08 -29.73
C LEU A 528 -16.54 -5.59 -29.62
N PRO A 529 -17.38 -4.67 -30.12
CA PRO A 529 -17.14 -3.23 -30.05
C PRO A 529 -17.47 -2.69 -28.64
N ILE A 530 -16.67 -3.05 -27.65
CA ILE A 530 -16.84 -2.61 -26.25
C ILE A 530 -15.70 -1.64 -25.91
N THR A 531 -16.07 -0.44 -25.48
CA THR A 531 -15.08 0.57 -25.09
C THR A 531 -14.31 0.11 -23.86
N GLY A 532 -12.97 0.15 -23.91
CA GLY A 532 -12.08 -0.17 -22.79
C GLY A 532 -11.68 -1.64 -22.68
N TYR A 533 -12.27 -2.55 -23.45
CA TYR A 533 -11.93 -3.98 -23.44
C TYR A 533 -11.66 -4.51 -24.84
N TYR A 534 -10.66 -5.38 -24.96
CA TYR A 534 -10.48 -6.24 -26.13
C TYR A 534 -11.21 -7.57 -25.84
N ALA A 535 -12.50 -7.58 -26.15
CA ALA A 535 -13.34 -8.75 -25.95
C ALA A 535 -13.75 -9.35 -27.32
N TYR A 536 -13.86 -10.66 -27.36
CA TYR A 536 -14.08 -11.44 -28.56
C TYR A 536 -15.18 -12.48 -28.31
N LEU A 537 -16.13 -12.58 -29.19
CA LEU A 537 -17.19 -13.57 -29.15
C LEU A 537 -16.89 -14.69 -30.18
N ARG A 538 -17.15 -15.94 -29.81
CA ARG A 538 -16.92 -17.06 -30.68
C ARG A 538 -17.82 -16.96 -31.93
N LYS A 539 -17.23 -17.14 -33.14
CA LYS A 539 -17.94 -17.26 -34.39
C LYS A 539 -18.89 -18.46 -34.34
N GLN A 540 -20.10 -18.33 -34.88
CA GLN A 540 -21.10 -19.41 -34.92
C GLN A 540 -20.69 -20.55 -35.82
#